data_912cfd9d4781aafb7d0f02bf090dbf7c
#
_entry.id   912cfd9d4781aafb7d0f02bf090dbf7c
#
_cell.length_a   1.000
_cell.length_b   1.000
_cell.length_c   1.000
_cell.angle_alpha   90.00
_cell.angle_beta   90.00
_cell.angle_gamma   90.00
#
_symmetry.space_group_name_H-M   'P 1'
#
loop_
_entity.id
_entity.type
_entity.pdbx_description
1 polymer ?
#
loop_
_entity_poly.entity_id
_entity_poly.type
_entity_poly.pdbx_seq_one_letter_code
_entity_poly.pdbx_strand_id
1 'polypeptide(L)'
;MKYNFKSIESKWQEYWDKNKTFKTEINNKPKYYVMDMFPYPSGSGLHVGHPLGYIASDIISRFKKLKGYNVLHPMGFDSFGLPAEQYAIKTGQHPKETTE
;
A
#
# COMPACT_ATOMS: atom_id res chain seq x y z
N MET A 1 3.05 25.65 -19.42
CA MET A 1 2.52 24.26 -19.43
C MET A 1 2.05 23.90 -18.03
N LYS A 2 0.82 23.51 -17.90
CA LYS A 2 0.25 23.17 -16.58
C LYS A 2 0.48 21.67 -16.30
N TYR A 3 1.07 21.36 -15.17
CA TYR A 3 1.30 19.98 -14.76
C TYR A 3 -0.03 19.27 -14.45
N ASN A 4 -0.37 18.26 -15.23
CA ASN A 4 -1.60 17.48 -15.07
C ASN A 4 -1.29 16.16 -14.32
N PHE A 5 -1.28 16.25 -13.00
CA PHE A 5 -0.98 15.10 -12.15
C PHE A 5 -1.98 13.94 -12.32
N LYS A 6 -3.27 14.23 -12.49
CA LYS A 6 -4.30 13.19 -12.62
C LYS A 6 -4.06 12.26 -13.80
N SER A 7 -3.75 12.82 -14.97
CA SER A 7 -3.47 11.99 -16.15
C SER A 7 -2.15 11.23 -16.03
N ILE A 8 -1.14 11.83 -15.40
CA ILE A 8 0.16 11.20 -15.17
C ILE A 8 0.03 10.04 -14.18
N GLU A 9 -0.66 10.25 -13.08
CA GLU A 9 -0.88 9.22 -12.06
C GLU A 9 -1.64 8.02 -12.65
N SER A 10 -2.76 8.26 -13.33
CA SER A 10 -3.55 7.20 -13.95
C SER A 10 -2.74 6.39 -14.96
N LYS A 11 -1.96 7.07 -15.81
CA LYS A 11 -1.08 6.44 -16.79
C LYS A 11 -0.07 5.49 -16.12
N TRP A 12 0.58 5.95 -15.07
CA TRP A 12 1.62 5.15 -14.42
C TRP A 12 1.04 4.02 -13.57
N GLN A 13 -0.09 4.22 -12.91
CA GLN A 13 -0.78 3.15 -12.20
C GLN A 13 -1.19 2.01 -13.15
N GLU A 14 -1.77 2.36 -14.30
CA GLU A 14 -2.10 1.38 -15.34
C GLU A 14 -0.87 0.65 -15.87
N TYR A 15 0.22 1.37 -16.13
CA TYR A 15 1.48 0.80 -16.57
C TYR A 15 2.05 -0.19 -15.55
N TRP A 16 2.08 0.18 -14.28
CA TRP A 16 2.60 -0.68 -13.22
C TRP A 16 1.76 -1.94 -13.04
N ASP A 17 0.47 -1.82 -13.11
CA ASP A 17 -0.43 -2.97 -13.00
C ASP A 17 -0.27 -3.93 -14.18
N LYS A 18 -0.30 -3.40 -15.40
CA LYS A 18 -0.14 -4.17 -16.62
C LYS A 18 1.20 -4.90 -16.71
N ASN A 19 2.28 -4.24 -16.32
CA ASN A 19 3.63 -4.79 -16.42
C ASN A 19 4.10 -5.51 -15.15
N LYS A 20 3.27 -5.55 -14.10
CA LYS A 20 3.64 -6.13 -12.80
C LYS A 20 4.97 -5.59 -12.27
N THR A 21 5.17 -4.27 -12.41
CA THR A 21 6.45 -3.58 -12.18
C THR A 21 7.02 -3.82 -10.78
N PHE A 22 6.15 -3.88 -9.77
CA PHE A 22 6.56 -4.07 -8.38
C PHE A 22 6.39 -5.49 -7.85
N LYS A 23 6.06 -6.43 -8.73
CA LYS A 23 5.99 -7.85 -8.35
C LYS A 23 7.36 -8.35 -7.93
N THR A 24 7.41 -8.99 -6.76
CA THR A 24 8.64 -9.60 -6.24
C THR A 24 8.69 -11.06 -6.65
N GLU A 25 9.83 -11.48 -7.16
CA GLU A 25 10.09 -12.86 -7.58
C GLU A 25 11.36 -13.38 -6.92
N ILE A 26 11.47 -14.70 -6.77
CA ILE A 26 12.68 -15.32 -6.25
C ILE A 26 13.77 -15.23 -7.31
N ASN A 27 14.89 -14.60 -6.97
CA ASN A 27 16.07 -14.47 -7.85
C ASN A 27 17.37 -14.40 -7.04
N ASN A 28 18.49 -14.20 -7.73
CA ASN A 28 19.82 -14.17 -7.12
C ASN A 28 20.26 -12.77 -6.62
N LYS A 29 19.44 -11.74 -6.79
CA LYS A 29 19.76 -10.41 -6.28
C LYS A 29 19.71 -10.38 -4.76
N PRO A 30 20.49 -9.51 -4.11
CA PRO A 30 20.43 -9.35 -2.66
C PRO A 30 19.03 -8.95 -2.24
N LYS A 31 18.50 -9.57 -1.20
CA LYS A 31 17.14 -9.36 -0.73
C LYS A 31 17.07 -8.15 0.18
N TYR A 32 15.98 -7.41 0.05
CA TYR A 32 15.65 -6.30 0.95
C TYR A 32 14.16 -6.34 1.29
N TYR A 33 13.85 -6.40 2.56
CA TYR A 33 12.48 -6.46 3.06
C TYR A 33 12.10 -5.13 3.68
N VAL A 34 11.07 -4.49 3.12
CA VAL A 34 10.51 -3.23 3.64
C VAL A 34 9.13 -3.52 4.19
N MET A 35 8.94 -3.27 5.48
CA MET A 35 7.67 -3.52 6.15
C MET A 35 7.14 -2.24 6.78
N ASP A 36 5.84 -2.04 6.67
CA ASP A 36 5.09 -1.03 7.38
C ASP A 36 3.85 -1.65 8.01
N MET A 37 3.22 -0.95 8.92
CA MET A 37 1.97 -1.38 9.53
C MET A 37 0.83 -1.32 8.51
N PHE A 38 0.04 -2.37 8.45
CA PHE A 38 -1.16 -2.38 7.62
C PHE A 38 -2.23 -1.45 8.22
N PRO A 39 -2.97 -0.71 7.37
CA PRO A 39 -4.10 0.06 7.86
C PRO A 39 -5.23 -0.85 8.34
N TYR A 40 -5.94 -0.40 9.36
CA TYR A 40 -7.13 -1.07 9.88
C TYR A 40 -8.38 -0.21 9.64
N PRO A 41 -9.54 -0.82 9.36
CA PRO A 41 -10.77 -0.09 9.06
C PRO A 41 -11.44 0.45 10.35
N SER A 42 -10.98 1.60 10.82
CA SER A 42 -11.53 2.30 12.00
C SER A 42 -12.41 3.51 11.67
N GLY A 43 -12.57 3.80 10.37
CA GLY A 43 -13.34 4.95 9.88
C GLY A 43 -13.54 4.91 8.37
N SER A 44 -14.03 6.01 7.82
CA SER A 44 -14.36 6.13 6.39
C SER A 44 -13.15 6.30 5.45
N GLY A 45 -11.95 6.22 5.97
CA GLY A 45 -10.72 6.38 5.19
C GLY A 45 -9.48 6.37 6.06
N LEU A 46 -8.35 6.71 5.45
CA LEU A 46 -7.07 6.80 6.13
C LEU A 46 -6.90 8.15 6.81
N HIS A 47 -6.23 8.19 7.95
CA HIS A 47 -5.84 9.44 8.60
C HIS A 47 -4.45 9.91 8.16
N VAL A 48 -4.08 11.16 8.53
CA VAL A 48 -2.82 11.81 8.09
C VAL A 48 -1.58 11.03 8.51
N GLY A 49 -1.63 10.28 9.61
CA GLY A 49 -0.53 9.46 10.09
C GLY A 49 -0.22 8.26 9.19
N HIS A 50 -1.19 7.73 8.49
CA HIS A 50 -0.98 6.61 7.56
C HIS A 50 -0.01 6.97 6.42
N PRO A 51 -0.21 8.09 5.67
CA PRO A 51 0.72 8.44 4.59
C PRO A 51 2.15 8.66 5.05
N LEU A 52 2.39 9.09 6.27
CA LEU A 52 3.74 9.34 6.79
C LEU A 52 4.62 8.09 6.69
N GLY A 53 4.15 6.96 7.23
CA GLY A 53 4.88 5.69 7.16
C GLY A 53 4.90 5.11 5.74
N TYR A 54 3.77 5.14 5.04
CA TYR A 54 3.64 4.53 3.72
C TYR A 54 4.49 5.24 2.67
N ILE A 55 4.57 6.56 2.68
CA ILE A 55 5.44 7.33 1.78
C ILE A 55 6.90 7.03 2.06
N ALA A 56 7.31 7.00 3.33
CA ALA A 56 8.69 6.71 3.71
C ALA A 56 9.12 5.30 3.29
N SER A 57 8.31 4.29 3.56
CA SER A 57 8.58 2.90 3.18
C SER A 57 8.56 2.71 1.66
N ASP A 58 7.67 3.37 0.94
CA ASP A 58 7.61 3.34 -0.51
C ASP A 58 8.87 3.95 -1.16
N ILE A 59 9.34 5.09 -0.66
CA ILE A 59 10.57 5.73 -1.14
C ILE A 59 11.78 4.81 -0.95
N ILE A 60 11.95 4.22 0.22
CA ILE A 60 13.05 3.28 0.49
C ILE A 60 12.96 2.06 -0.39
N SER A 61 11.76 1.51 -0.57
CA SER A 61 11.50 0.37 -1.43
C SER A 61 11.94 0.62 -2.88
N ARG A 62 11.50 1.74 -3.44
CA ARG A 62 11.88 2.16 -4.81
C ARG A 62 13.38 2.44 -4.94
N PHE A 63 13.96 3.11 -3.96
CA PHE A 63 15.40 3.39 -3.92
C PHE A 63 16.22 2.09 -3.93
N LYS A 64 15.88 1.14 -3.08
CA LYS A 64 16.58 -0.14 -3.01
C LYS A 64 16.42 -0.96 -4.29
N LYS A 65 15.23 -0.92 -4.91
CA LYS A 65 15.00 -1.57 -6.21
C LYS A 65 15.92 -0.99 -7.29
N LEU A 66 16.06 0.34 -7.36
CA LEU A 66 16.96 1.01 -8.29
C LEU A 66 18.43 0.69 -8.02
N LYS A 67 18.79 0.39 -6.78
CA LYS A 67 20.13 -0.04 -6.38
C LYS A 67 20.44 -1.51 -6.72
N GLY A 68 19.50 -2.23 -7.30
CA GLY A 68 19.70 -3.63 -7.72
C GLY A 68 19.31 -4.69 -6.69
N TYR A 69 18.61 -4.31 -5.62
CA TYR A 69 18.06 -5.27 -4.66
C TYR A 69 16.78 -5.93 -5.16
N ASN A 70 16.55 -7.15 -4.71
CA ASN A 70 15.24 -7.79 -4.82
C ASN A 70 14.40 -7.38 -3.61
N VAL A 71 13.48 -6.44 -3.83
CA VAL A 71 12.72 -5.80 -2.77
C VAL A 71 11.37 -6.48 -2.60
N LEU A 72 11.04 -6.88 -1.37
CA LEU A 72 9.69 -7.25 -0.95
C LEU A 72 9.12 -6.14 -0.08
N HIS A 73 8.07 -5.49 -0.57
CA HIS A 73 7.32 -4.46 0.14
C HIS A 73 5.83 -4.85 0.18
N PRO A 74 5.44 -5.72 1.13
CA PRO A 74 4.05 -6.18 1.22
C PRO A 74 3.15 -5.09 1.79
N MET A 75 1.91 -5.06 1.32
CA MET A 75 0.85 -4.21 1.85
C MET A 75 -0.48 -4.98 1.82
N GLY A 76 -1.35 -4.65 2.70
CA GLY A 76 -2.68 -5.23 2.80
C GLY A 76 -3.53 -4.43 3.77
N PHE A 77 -4.59 -5.06 4.30
CA PHE A 77 -5.45 -4.45 5.29
C PHE A 77 -5.52 -5.32 6.53
N ASP A 78 -5.40 -4.70 7.71
CA ASP A 78 -5.65 -5.33 8.99
C ASP A 78 -7.16 -5.37 9.23
N SER A 79 -7.80 -6.40 8.70
CA SER A 79 -9.26 -6.55 8.68
C SER A 79 -9.83 -7.30 9.90
N PHE A 80 -8.96 -7.80 10.78
CA PHE A 80 -9.36 -8.51 12.00
C PHE A 80 -9.00 -7.71 13.24
N GLY A 81 -9.87 -7.76 14.26
CA GLY A 81 -9.60 -7.14 15.54
C GLY A 81 -10.60 -6.07 15.93
N LEU A 82 -10.37 -5.49 17.11
CA LEU A 82 -11.29 -4.58 17.77
C LEU A 82 -11.68 -3.33 16.94
N PRO A 83 -10.76 -2.65 16.23
CA PRO A 83 -11.14 -1.49 15.42
C PRO A 83 -12.17 -1.81 14.33
N ALA A 84 -12.01 -2.93 13.63
CA ALA A 84 -12.93 -3.38 12.62
C ALA A 84 -14.29 -3.78 13.21
N GLU A 85 -14.28 -4.46 14.35
CA GLU A 85 -15.49 -4.88 15.08
C GLU A 85 -16.27 -3.67 15.59
N GLN A 86 -15.61 -2.69 16.19
CA GLN A 86 -16.25 -1.48 16.70
C GLN A 86 -16.86 -0.65 15.55
N TYR A 87 -16.17 -0.56 14.43
CA TYR A 87 -16.70 0.12 13.24
C TYR A 87 -17.91 -0.61 12.67
N ALA A 88 -17.90 -1.94 12.63
CA ALA A 88 -19.03 -2.76 12.22
C ALA A 88 -20.25 -2.56 13.13
N ILE A 89 -20.07 -2.52 14.43
CA ILE A 89 -21.14 -2.25 15.39
C ILE A 89 -21.72 -0.85 15.19
N LYS A 90 -20.86 0.14 15.01
CA LYS A 90 -21.26 1.55 14.81
C LYS A 90 -22.04 1.78 13.52
N THR A 91 -21.66 1.12 12.44
CA THR A 91 -22.23 1.34 11.10
C THR A 91 -23.28 0.31 10.71
N GLY A 92 -23.35 -0.83 11.42
CA GLY A 92 -24.19 -1.96 11.04
C GLY A 92 -23.68 -2.72 9.80
N GLN A 93 -22.47 -2.42 9.34
CA GLN A 93 -21.84 -3.04 8.18
C GLN A 93 -20.92 -4.18 8.60
N HIS A 94 -20.94 -5.29 7.86
CA HIS A 94 -20.06 -6.42 8.14
C HIS A 94 -18.58 -6.03 7.91
N PRO A 95 -17.63 -6.44 8.77
CA PRO A 95 -16.21 -6.05 8.64
C PRO A 95 -15.60 -6.37 7.28
N LYS A 96 -16.01 -7.46 6.65
CA LYS A 96 -15.58 -7.81 5.30
C LYS A 96 -15.93 -6.74 4.27
N GLU A 97 -17.17 -6.26 4.27
CA GLU A 97 -17.65 -5.23 3.35
C GLU A 97 -16.93 -3.89 3.54
N THR A 98 -16.56 -3.58 4.78
CA THR A 98 -15.79 -2.37 5.09
C THR A 98 -14.35 -2.45 4.57
N THR A 99 -13.78 -3.64 4.51
CA THR A 99 -12.40 -3.88 4.07
C THR A 99 -12.28 -3.95 2.54
N GLU A 100 -13.29 -4.46 1.87
CA GLU A 100 -13.37 -4.54 0.40
C GLU A 100 -13.77 -3.19 -0.22
#